data_dc8dc5dc0c93f0efab34bf3a1759785d
#
_entry.id   dc8dc5dc0c93f0efab34bf3a1759785d
#
_cell.length_a   1.000
_cell.length_b   1.000
_cell.length_c   1.000
_cell.angle_alpha   90.00
_cell.angle_beta   90.00
_cell.angle_gamma   90.00
#
_symmetry.space_group_name_H-M   'P 1'
#
loop_
_entity.id
_entity.type
_entity.pdbx_description
1 polymer ?
#
loop_
_entity_poly.entity_id
_entity_poly.type
_entity_poly.pdbx_seq_one_letter_code
_entity_poly.pdbx_strand_id
1 'polypeptide(L)'
;MQSDKPAYFQSAGYYYNNNKDLNKALEWVNKAIELNPKGYFIVMLKSRIQYKLNDFAGAHASAEQVVTLAKEANNEEYIKLGEKMMSDTKGK
;
A
#
# COMPACT_ATOMS: atom_id res chain seq x y z
N MET A 1 1.61 -14.82 -24.35
CA MET A 1 1.61 -14.85 -23.64
C MET A 1 1.14 -14.35 -22.59
N GLN A 2 0.55 -14.39 -22.51
CA GLN A 2 0.07 -13.88 -21.49
C GLN A 2 0.88 -13.93 -20.34
N SER A 3 0.95 -13.01 -19.68
CA SER A 3 1.71 -13.00 -18.52
C SER A 3 1.19 -14.02 -17.54
N ASP A 4 2.05 -14.79 -16.97
CA ASP A 4 1.66 -15.72 -15.94
C ASP A 4 1.57 -15.03 -14.59
N LYS A 5 1.83 -13.76 -14.53
CA LYS A 5 1.80 -13.06 -13.25
C LYS A 5 0.38 -12.85 -12.80
N PRO A 6 0.05 -13.27 -11.58
CA PRO A 6 -1.27 -12.98 -11.03
C PRO A 6 -1.46 -11.47 -10.89
N ALA A 7 -2.70 -11.03 -11.00
CA ALA A 7 -3.02 -9.61 -10.88
C ALA A 7 -3.24 -9.24 -9.41
N TYR A 8 -2.23 -9.46 -8.59
CA TYR A 8 -2.33 -9.24 -7.15
C TYR A 8 -2.68 -7.78 -6.81
N PHE A 9 -2.01 -6.84 -7.48
CA PHE A 9 -2.25 -5.43 -7.17
C PHE A 9 -3.66 -5.01 -7.56
N GLN A 10 -4.09 -5.39 -8.76
CA GLN A 10 -5.44 -5.06 -9.20
C GLN A 10 -6.50 -5.72 -8.34
N SER A 11 -6.28 -6.96 -7.95
CA SER A 11 -7.22 -7.67 -7.09
C SER A 11 -7.31 -7.01 -5.73
N ALA A 12 -6.17 -6.64 -5.15
CA ALA A 12 -6.16 -5.97 -3.87
C ALA A 12 -6.88 -4.63 -3.95
N GLY A 13 -6.66 -3.88 -5.03
CA GLY A 13 -7.35 -2.61 -5.23
C GLY A 13 -8.84 -2.77 -5.37
N TYR A 14 -9.26 -3.80 -6.09
CA TYR A 14 -10.68 -4.08 -6.26
C TYR A 14 -11.35 -4.38 -4.92
N TYR A 15 -10.72 -5.23 -4.10
CA TYR A 15 -11.27 -5.57 -2.79
C TYR A 15 -11.29 -4.34 -1.88
N TYR A 16 -10.24 -3.53 -1.94
CA TYR A 16 -10.19 -2.31 -1.14
C TYR A 16 -11.30 -1.32 -1.55
N ASN A 17 -11.45 -1.08 -2.85
CA ASN A 17 -12.40 -0.10 -3.35
C ASN A 17 -13.85 -0.52 -3.12
N ASN A 18 -14.10 -1.81 -3.05
CA ASN A 18 -15.46 -2.34 -2.90
C ASN A 18 -15.76 -2.82 -1.49
N ASN A 19 -14.89 -2.51 -0.54
CA ASN A 19 -15.04 -2.92 0.87
C ASN A 19 -15.30 -4.41 1.02
N LYS A 20 -14.63 -5.19 0.18
CA LYS A 20 -14.72 -6.63 0.29
C LYS A 20 -13.74 -7.10 1.37
N ASP A 21 -13.38 -8.36 1.36
CA ASP A 21 -12.51 -8.94 2.39
C ASP A 21 -11.17 -8.22 2.43
N LEU A 22 -11.00 -7.29 3.38
CA LEU A 22 -9.79 -6.50 3.48
C LEU A 22 -8.59 -7.34 3.91
N ASN A 23 -8.80 -8.42 4.64
CA ASN A 23 -7.71 -9.32 4.99
C ASN A 23 -7.16 -10.01 3.75
N LYS A 24 -8.06 -10.38 2.83
CA LYS A 24 -7.64 -10.96 1.56
C LYS A 24 -6.91 -9.91 0.72
N ALA A 25 -7.40 -8.67 0.74
CA ALA A 25 -6.73 -7.59 0.02
C ALA A 25 -5.31 -7.40 0.56
N LEU A 26 -5.14 -7.47 1.87
CA LEU A 26 -3.82 -7.35 2.47
C LEU A 26 -2.89 -8.48 2.03
N GLU A 27 -3.42 -9.69 2.00
CA GLU A 27 -2.64 -10.85 1.54
C GLU A 27 -2.15 -10.64 0.11
N TRP A 28 -3.05 -10.19 -0.77
CA TRP A 28 -2.70 -9.98 -2.17
C TRP A 28 -1.73 -8.83 -2.36
N VAL A 29 -1.89 -7.74 -1.60
CA VAL A 29 -0.97 -6.61 -1.75
C VAL A 29 0.43 -7.00 -1.25
N ASN A 30 0.52 -7.85 -0.23
CA ASN A 30 1.83 -8.33 0.22
C ASN A 30 2.51 -9.15 -0.87
N LYS A 31 1.76 -9.96 -1.60
CA LYS A 31 2.32 -10.73 -2.70
C LYS A 31 2.77 -9.82 -3.84
N ALA A 32 2.01 -8.75 -4.10
CA ALA A 32 2.41 -7.79 -5.12
C ALA A 32 3.72 -7.10 -4.74
N ILE A 33 3.89 -6.79 -3.45
CA ILE A 33 5.13 -6.18 -2.97
C ILE A 33 6.31 -7.12 -3.13
N GLU A 34 6.10 -8.43 -2.87
CA GLU A 34 7.17 -9.40 -3.07
C GLU A 34 7.67 -9.40 -4.52
N LEU A 35 6.75 -9.21 -5.46
CA LEU A 35 7.10 -9.18 -6.88
C LEU A 35 7.70 -7.85 -7.31
N ASN A 36 7.39 -6.77 -6.60
CA ASN A 36 7.88 -5.44 -6.94
C ASN A 36 8.15 -4.64 -5.67
N PRO A 37 9.27 -4.95 -4.99
CA PRO A 37 9.52 -4.33 -3.67
C PRO A 37 9.68 -2.82 -3.69
N LYS A 38 10.00 -2.25 -4.85
CA LYS A 38 10.17 -0.80 -4.94
C LYS A 38 8.94 -0.09 -5.48
N GLY A 39 7.83 -0.81 -5.64
CA GLY A 39 6.59 -0.21 -6.10
C GLY A 39 5.89 0.56 -4.99
N TYR A 40 6.25 1.83 -4.83
CA TYR A 40 5.69 2.63 -3.75
C TYR A 40 4.17 2.77 -3.86
N PHE A 41 3.64 2.73 -5.07
CA PHE A 41 2.18 2.77 -5.24
C PHE A 41 1.52 1.52 -4.65
N ILE A 42 2.19 0.38 -4.67
CA ILE A 42 1.67 -0.84 -4.08
C ILE A 42 1.72 -0.73 -2.55
N VAL A 43 2.82 -0.23 -2.03
CA VAL A 43 2.98 -0.05 -0.58
C VAL A 43 1.96 0.95 -0.07
N MET A 44 1.65 1.98 -0.86
CA MET A 44 0.62 2.94 -0.47
C MET A 44 -0.75 2.27 -0.34
N LEU A 45 -1.07 1.37 -1.26
CA LEU A 45 -2.32 0.61 -1.14
C LEU A 45 -2.33 -0.23 0.13
N LYS A 46 -1.20 -0.87 0.45
CA LYS A 46 -1.09 -1.63 1.69
C LYS A 46 -1.38 -0.73 2.90
N SER A 47 -0.80 0.46 2.91
CA SER A 47 -1.03 1.40 4.01
C SER A 47 -2.50 1.73 4.15
N ARG A 48 -3.18 1.97 3.04
CA ARG A 48 -4.61 2.28 3.06
C ARG A 48 -5.45 1.11 3.56
N ILE A 49 -5.10 -0.10 3.16
CA ILE A 49 -5.80 -1.29 3.62
C ILE A 49 -5.62 -1.44 5.13
N GLN A 50 -4.40 -1.27 5.61
CA GLN A 50 -4.12 -1.37 7.04
C GLN A 50 -4.90 -0.32 7.83
N TYR A 51 -4.99 0.89 7.29
CA TYR A 51 -5.75 1.95 7.94
C TYR A 51 -7.22 1.55 8.08
N LYS A 52 -7.81 0.98 7.04
CA LYS A 52 -9.21 0.53 7.10
C LYS A 52 -9.39 -0.62 8.07
N LEU A 53 -8.37 -1.42 8.27
CA LEU A 53 -8.41 -2.52 9.24
C LEU A 53 -8.11 -2.06 10.66
N ASN A 54 -7.94 -0.76 10.86
CA ASN A 54 -7.58 -0.16 12.14
C ASN A 54 -6.21 -0.58 12.63
N ASP A 55 -5.35 -1.05 11.72
CA ASP A 55 -3.96 -1.35 12.02
C ASP A 55 -3.16 -0.08 11.77
N PHE A 56 -3.28 0.87 12.68
CA PHE A 56 -2.68 2.19 12.47
C PHE A 56 -1.15 2.15 12.54
N ALA A 57 -0.61 1.30 13.40
CA ALA A 57 0.85 1.15 13.47
C ALA A 57 1.39 0.59 12.15
N GLY A 58 0.71 -0.40 11.59
CA GLY A 58 1.09 -0.96 10.30
C GLY A 58 0.95 0.04 9.18
N ALA A 59 -0.15 0.80 9.17
CA ALA A 59 -0.38 1.81 8.16
C ALA A 59 0.71 2.88 8.20
N HIS A 60 1.13 3.27 9.41
CA HIS A 60 2.18 4.26 9.58
C HIS A 60 3.51 3.73 9.03
N ALA A 61 3.86 2.49 9.38
CA ALA A 61 5.11 1.89 8.93
C ALA A 61 5.15 1.77 7.41
N SER A 62 4.02 1.37 6.81
CA SER A 62 3.94 1.27 5.34
C SER A 62 4.07 2.66 4.70
N ALA A 63 3.46 3.67 5.31
CA ALA A 63 3.56 5.03 4.79
C ALA A 63 5.00 5.56 4.82
N GLU A 64 5.75 5.22 5.88
CA GLU A 64 7.17 5.57 5.94
C GLU A 64 7.93 4.95 4.77
N GLN A 65 7.61 3.71 4.45
CA GLN A 65 8.22 3.01 3.33
C GLN A 65 7.89 3.72 2.02
N VAL A 66 6.64 4.16 1.86
CA VAL A 66 6.23 4.91 0.66
C VAL A 66 7.08 6.16 0.52
N VAL A 67 7.25 6.92 1.62
CA VAL A 67 8.02 8.16 1.57
C VAL A 67 9.46 7.86 1.15
N THR A 68 10.07 6.85 1.74
CA THR A 68 11.45 6.48 1.40
C THR A 68 11.58 6.12 -0.08
N LEU A 69 10.70 5.25 -0.56
CA LEU A 69 10.77 4.79 -1.95
C LEU A 69 10.44 5.91 -2.93
N ALA A 70 9.47 6.76 -2.58
CA ALA A 70 9.07 7.86 -3.46
C ALA A 70 10.17 8.91 -3.54
N LYS A 71 10.91 9.13 -2.45
CA LYS A 71 12.06 10.05 -2.48
C LYS A 71 13.14 9.53 -3.41
N GLU A 72 13.40 8.23 -3.38
CA GLU A 72 14.37 7.64 -4.29
C GLU A 72 13.95 7.82 -5.75
N ALA A 73 12.64 7.79 -6.00
CA ALA A 73 12.10 7.94 -7.34
C ALA A 73 11.80 9.38 -7.72
N ASN A 74 12.02 10.32 -6.80
CA ASN A 74 11.73 11.75 -7.01
C ASN A 74 10.24 11.97 -7.33
N ASN A 75 9.37 11.20 -6.69
CA ASN A 75 7.92 11.34 -6.91
C ASN A 75 7.30 12.11 -5.76
N GLU A 76 7.19 13.42 -5.93
CA GLU A 76 6.70 14.28 -4.87
C GLU A 76 5.26 14.01 -4.48
N GLU A 77 4.45 13.58 -5.43
CA GLU A 77 3.07 13.27 -5.14
C GLU A 77 2.95 12.15 -4.11
N TYR A 78 3.70 11.07 -4.30
CA TYR A 78 3.64 9.96 -3.36
C TYR A 78 4.37 10.26 -2.06
N ILE A 79 5.37 11.13 -2.08
CA ILE A 79 5.97 11.60 -0.84
C ILE A 79 4.90 12.27 0.01
N LYS A 80 4.11 13.15 -0.60
CA LYS A 80 3.05 13.85 0.14
C LYS A 80 1.97 12.89 0.61
N LEU A 81 1.60 11.91 -0.21
CA LEU A 81 0.59 10.94 0.19
C LEU A 81 1.06 10.12 1.39
N GLY A 82 2.32 9.69 1.37
CA GLY A 82 2.87 8.94 2.49
C GLY A 82 2.92 9.78 3.76
N GLU A 83 3.37 11.03 3.61
CA GLU A 83 3.45 11.92 4.77
C GLU A 83 2.08 12.21 5.35
N LYS A 84 1.07 12.34 4.50
CA LYS A 84 -0.28 12.56 4.99
C LYS A 84 -0.77 11.35 5.79
N MET A 85 -0.51 10.15 5.30
CA MET A 85 -0.90 8.95 6.04
C MET A 85 -0.16 8.86 7.37
N MET A 86 1.12 9.21 7.38
CA MET A 86 1.88 9.23 8.64
C MET A 86 1.25 10.19 9.63
N SER A 87 0.82 11.36 9.14
CA SER A 87 0.15 12.33 9.98
C SER A 87 -1.19 11.81 10.48
N ASP A 88 -1.95 11.15 9.60
CA ASP A 88 -3.28 10.63 9.94
C ASP A 88 -3.20 9.52 10.98
N THR A 89 -2.09 8.77 11.01
CA THR A 89 -1.92 7.66 11.94
C THR A 89 -1.20 8.05 13.22
N LYS A 90 -0.66 9.26 13.26
CA LYS A 90 0.10 9.70 14.42
C LYS A 90 -0.81 9.80 15.63
N GLY A 91 -0.41 9.14 16.71
CA GLY A 91 -1.18 9.18 17.95
C GLY A 91 -2.37 8.25 18.00
N LYS A 92 -2.52 7.38 17.01
CA LYS A 92 -3.64 6.44 17.02
C LYS A 92 -3.28 5.09 17.57
#